data_fe6e4984356280ad6ed6acdb9caca33f
#
_entry.id   fe6e4984356280ad6ed6acdb9caca33f
#
_cell.length_a   1.000
_cell.length_b   1.000
_cell.length_c   1.000
_cell.angle_alpha   90.00
_cell.angle_beta   90.00
_cell.angle_gamma   90.00
#
_symmetry.space_group_name_H-M   'P 1'
#
loop_
_entity.id
_entity.type
_entity.pdbx_description
1 polymer ?
#
loop_
_entity_poly.entity_id
_entity_poly.type
_entity_poly.pdbx_seq_one_letter_code
_entity_poly.pdbx_strand_id
1 'polypeptide(L)'
;MKLTPQNSKKPSKGKQSMKNMKDLQEQLGKQLEQLRKEMQQQQKGEKPQQSMSEEFARMAAEQEMLREGMQKMLEEMKKDGLTGDDGINEIIKDMEKLEEDLVNKKISSQTMKRNRDILSRMLKAQNAQEEREKEEKRKSEEFKGSYEKRNINELEYQENLKKQQEFLRQNSIEYQPFYKTKINDYFFKKNTNKTKE
;
A
#
# COMPACT_ATOMS: atom_id res chain seq x y z
N MET A 1 16.56 10.22 -34.79
CA MET A 1 16.72 9.60 -33.48
C MET A 1 15.98 10.43 -32.45
N LYS A 2 14.81 9.96 -31.98
CA LYS A 2 14.02 10.65 -30.94
C LYS A 2 14.29 9.96 -29.61
N LEU A 3 14.96 10.69 -28.71
CA LEU A 3 15.20 10.28 -27.35
C LEU A 3 13.88 10.31 -26.58
N THR A 4 13.40 9.16 -26.15
CA THR A 4 12.30 9.04 -25.19
C THR A 4 12.82 9.43 -23.80
N PRO A 5 12.18 10.35 -23.08
CA PRO A 5 12.56 10.63 -21.70
C PRO A 5 12.16 9.45 -20.81
N GLN A 6 13.15 8.75 -20.29
CA GLN A 6 12.94 7.81 -19.19
C GLN A 6 12.54 8.60 -17.94
N ASN A 7 11.26 8.62 -17.66
CA ASN A 7 10.71 9.21 -16.44
C ASN A 7 10.88 8.21 -15.28
N SER A 8 12.10 8.06 -14.80
CA SER A 8 12.37 7.38 -13.54
C SER A 8 11.94 8.28 -12.38
N LYS A 9 10.65 8.24 -12.03
CA LYS A 9 10.16 8.86 -10.80
C LYS A 9 10.86 8.21 -9.62
N LYS A 10 11.74 8.97 -8.95
CA LYS A 10 12.32 8.60 -7.64
C LYS A 10 11.19 8.24 -6.68
N PRO A 11 11.34 7.17 -5.87
CA PRO A 11 10.36 6.85 -4.83
C PRO A 11 10.16 8.08 -3.94
N SER A 12 8.93 8.33 -3.51
CA SER A 12 8.62 9.47 -2.64
C SER A 12 9.51 9.40 -1.39
N LYS A 13 10.06 10.54 -0.97
CA LYS A 13 10.98 10.62 0.18
C LYS A 13 10.39 9.97 1.44
N GLY A 14 9.08 10.08 1.63
CA GLY A 14 8.38 9.50 2.78
C GLY A 14 8.42 7.97 2.85
N LYS A 15 8.28 7.27 1.71
CA LYS A 15 8.31 5.80 1.64
C LYS A 15 9.66 5.22 2.05
N GLN A 16 10.75 5.81 1.55
CA GLN A 16 12.10 5.37 1.89
C GLN A 16 12.43 5.64 3.35
N SER A 17 11.89 6.74 3.91
CA SER A 17 12.02 7.09 5.32
C SER A 17 11.31 6.09 6.23
N MET A 18 10.04 5.72 5.95
CA MET A 18 9.29 4.76 6.75
C MET A 18 9.94 3.36 6.75
N LYS A 19 10.39 2.90 5.58
CA LYS A 19 11.08 1.62 5.48
C LYS A 19 12.38 1.61 6.30
N ASN A 20 13.19 2.65 6.16
CA ASN A 20 14.45 2.77 6.90
C ASN A 20 14.21 2.80 8.41
N MET A 21 13.21 3.57 8.88
CA MET A 21 12.85 3.62 10.30
C MET A 21 12.37 2.27 10.81
N LYS A 22 11.58 1.53 10.03
CA LYS A 22 11.15 0.17 10.38
C LYS A 22 12.34 -0.78 10.51
N ASP A 23 13.28 -0.75 9.56
CA ASP A 23 14.46 -1.62 9.57
C ASP A 23 15.37 -1.30 10.78
N LEU A 24 15.52 -0.03 11.15
CA LEU A 24 16.22 0.39 12.36
C LEU A 24 15.50 -0.08 13.63
N GLN A 25 14.17 0.03 13.69
CA GLN A 25 13.36 -0.46 14.80
C GLN A 25 13.47 -1.99 14.97
N GLU A 26 13.59 -2.72 13.86
CA GLU A 26 13.82 -4.16 13.88
C GLU A 26 15.20 -4.50 14.44
N GLN A 27 16.23 -3.75 14.06
CA GLN A 27 17.58 -3.92 14.62
C GLN A 27 17.61 -3.66 16.12
N LEU A 28 16.97 -2.58 16.56
CA LEU A 28 16.83 -2.27 17.98
C LEU A 28 16.08 -3.38 18.72
N GLY A 29 15.06 -3.97 18.13
CA GLY A 29 14.36 -5.12 18.69
C GLY A 29 15.27 -6.35 18.88
N LYS A 30 16.18 -6.61 17.96
CA LYS A 30 17.19 -7.70 18.08
C LYS A 30 18.19 -7.41 19.20
N GLN A 31 18.64 -6.15 19.31
CA GLN A 31 19.52 -5.73 20.41
C GLN A 31 18.83 -5.88 21.78
N LEU A 32 17.55 -5.50 21.88
CA LEU A 32 16.73 -5.69 23.07
C LEU A 32 16.64 -7.16 23.49
N GLU A 33 16.44 -8.06 22.53
CA GLU A 33 16.40 -9.50 22.79
C GLU A 33 17.75 -10.02 23.31
N GLN A 34 18.83 -9.56 22.70
CA GLN A 34 20.17 -9.93 23.11
C GLN A 34 20.47 -9.43 24.53
N LEU A 35 20.22 -8.16 24.79
CA LEU A 35 20.45 -7.56 26.10
C LEU A 35 19.60 -8.23 27.19
N ARG A 36 18.37 -8.62 26.89
CA ARG A 36 17.51 -9.39 27.79
C ARG A 36 18.12 -10.75 28.15
N LYS A 37 18.65 -11.46 27.14
CA LYS A 37 19.32 -12.76 27.36
C LYS A 37 20.55 -12.58 28.25
N GLU A 38 21.33 -11.54 28.01
CA GLU A 38 22.52 -11.21 28.82
C GLU A 38 22.13 -10.86 30.25
N MET A 39 21.07 -10.09 30.47
CA MET A 39 20.54 -9.83 31.82
C MET A 39 20.10 -11.09 32.55
N GLN A 40 19.49 -12.04 31.86
CA GLN A 40 19.10 -13.33 32.46
C GLN A 40 20.32 -14.22 32.82
N GLN A 41 21.39 -14.13 32.04
CA GLN A 41 22.63 -14.86 32.31
C GLN A 41 23.45 -14.22 33.44
N GLN A 42 23.36 -12.88 33.60
CA GLN A 42 24.08 -12.17 34.69
C GLN A 42 23.56 -12.49 36.09
N GLN A 43 22.36 -13.01 36.26
CA GLN A 43 21.98 -13.58 37.58
C GLN A 43 22.90 -14.72 38.01
N LYS A 44 23.84 -15.15 37.15
CA LYS A 44 24.88 -16.15 37.39
C LYS A 44 26.31 -15.59 37.55
N GLY A 45 26.50 -14.29 37.58
CA GLY A 45 27.70 -13.69 38.21
C GLY A 45 28.88 -13.27 37.35
N GLU A 46 28.77 -12.89 36.07
CA GLU A 46 29.99 -12.68 35.24
C GLU A 46 30.00 -11.52 34.23
N LYS A 47 29.46 -10.34 34.46
CA LYS A 47 29.82 -9.16 33.60
C LYS A 47 29.74 -7.85 34.38
N PRO A 48 30.58 -6.84 34.01
CA PRO A 48 30.56 -5.54 34.68
C PRO A 48 29.27 -4.77 34.33
N GLN A 49 28.58 -4.32 35.35
CA GLN A 49 27.32 -3.57 35.32
C GLN A 49 27.43 -2.26 34.51
N GLN A 50 28.63 -1.79 34.24
CA GLN A 50 28.93 -0.54 33.56
C GLN A 50 28.69 -0.63 32.04
N SER A 51 29.08 -1.74 31.39
CA SER A 51 28.87 -1.93 29.94
C SER A 51 27.38 -2.00 29.55
N MET A 52 26.57 -2.64 30.39
CA MET A 52 25.11 -2.71 30.17
C MET A 52 24.43 -1.34 30.28
N SER A 53 24.91 -0.48 31.21
CA SER A 53 24.36 0.86 31.34
C SER A 53 24.60 1.71 30.09
N GLU A 54 25.74 1.56 29.43
CA GLU A 54 26.07 2.23 28.21
C GLU A 54 25.22 1.70 27.04
N GLU A 55 24.97 0.40 26.96
CA GLU A 55 24.10 -0.21 25.96
C GLU A 55 22.65 0.29 26.08
N PHE A 56 22.11 0.37 27.31
CA PHE A 56 20.80 0.95 27.55
C PHE A 56 20.71 2.41 27.10
N ALA A 57 21.71 3.22 27.43
CA ALA A 57 21.75 4.64 27.05
C ALA A 57 21.82 4.80 25.51
N ARG A 58 22.61 3.97 24.86
CA ARG A 58 22.71 3.95 23.39
C ARG A 58 21.36 3.57 22.75
N MET A 59 20.74 2.51 23.23
CA MET A 59 19.45 2.06 22.70
C MET A 59 18.34 3.09 22.95
N ALA A 60 18.34 3.77 24.10
CA ALA A 60 17.42 4.85 24.39
C ALA A 60 17.61 6.02 23.39
N ALA A 61 18.85 6.42 23.14
CA ALA A 61 19.16 7.47 22.15
C ALA A 61 18.75 7.06 20.71
N GLU A 62 19.00 5.80 20.32
CA GLU A 62 18.55 5.28 19.03
C GLU A 62 16.99 5.29 18.93
N GLN A 63 16.29 4.94 20.01
CA GLN A 63 14.83 4.98 20.07
C GLN A 63 14.29 6.42 19.99
N GLU A 64 14.92 7.37 20.68
CA GLU A 64 14.58 8.80 20.61
C GLU A 64 14.69 9.34 19.17
N MET A 65 15.82 9.04 18.50
CA MET A 65 16.02 9.44 17.09
C MET A 65 14.94 8.88 16.15
N LEU A 66 14.52 7.63 16.38
CA LEU A 66 13.44 7.00 15.60
C LEU A 66 12.09 7.68 15.87
N ARG A 67 11.79 7.99 17.13
CA ARG A 67 10.57 8.70 17.53
C ARG A 67 10.51 10.10 16.93
N GLU A 68 11.60 10.85 16.98
CA GLU A 68 11.68 12.17 16.33
C GLU A 68 11.52 12.08 14.80
N GLY A 69 12.15 11.10 14.17
CA GLY A 69 11.99 10.84 12.75
C GLY A 69 10.52 10.58 12.37
N MET A 70 9.82 9.81 13.20
CA MET A 70 8.39 9.51 13.02
C MET A 70 7.51 10.76 13.23
N GLN A 71 7.85 11.61 14.21
CA GLN A 71 7.15 12.89 14.43
C GLN A 71 7.31 13.83 13.22
N LYS A 72 8.52 13.99 12.71
CA LYS A 72 8.78 14.80 11.50
C LYS A 72 8.00 14.30 10.29
N MET A 73 7.96 12.98 10.11
CA MET A 73 7.18 12.38 9.02
C MET A 73 5.68 12.67 9.18
N LEU A 74 5.15 12.58 10.40
CA LEU A 74 3.77 12.91 10.70
C LEU A 74 3.43 14.36 10.37
N GLU A 75 4.33 15.29 10.71
CA GLU A 75 4.18 16.71 10.38
C GLU A 75 4.18 16.97 8.87
N GLU A 76 5.04 16.28 8.13
CA GLU A 76 5.05 16.35 6.66
C GLU A 76 3.74 15.83 6.07
N MET A 77 3.24 14.69 6.55
CA MET A 77 1.95 14.14 6.12
C MET A 77 0.78 15.08 6.40
N LYS A 78 0.78 15.76 7.55
CA LYS A 78 -0.23 16.78 7.90
C LYS A 78 -0.18 17.97 6.96
N LYS A 79 1.01 18.44 6.57
CA LYS A 79 1.19 19.55 5.61
C LYS A 79 0.67 19.17 4.23
N ASP A 80 0.82 17.91 3.84
CA ASP A 80 0.32 17.38 2.56
C ASP A 80 -1.20 17.08 2.58
N GLY A 81 -1.88 17.37 3.69
CA GLY A 81 -3.32 17.17 3.82
C GLY A 81 -3.75 15.71 3.94
N LEU A 82 -2.82 14.82 4.25
CA LEU A 82 -3.09 13.39 4.41
C LEU A 82 -3.68 13.14 5.81
N THR A 83 -4.99 12.88 5.85
CA THR A 83 -5.71 12.44 7.05
C THR A 83 -5.49 10.95 7.27
N GLY A 84 -4.51 10.59 8.05
CA GLY A 84 -4.20 9.19 8.36
C GLY A 84 -3.41 9.09 9.65
N ASP A 85 -3.70 9.98 10.58
CA ASP A 85 -2.89 10.36 11.74
C ASP A 85 -2.94 9.36 12.90
N ASP A 86 -4.07 8.66 13.08
CA ASP A 86 -4.32 7.88 14.30
C ASP A 86 -3.32 6.73 14.50
N GLY A 87 -2.91 6.06 13.43
CA GLY A 87 -1.95 4.94 13.50
C GLY A 87 -0.53 5.37 13.84
N ILE A 88 -0.07 6.51 13.31
CA ILE A 88 1.30 7.02 13.53
C ILE A 88 1.43 7.63 14.91
N ASN A 89 0.42 8.33 15.39
CA ASN A 89 0.40 8.86 16.76
C ASN A 89 0.48 7.74 17.82
N GLU A 90 -0.19 6.62 17.60
CA GLU A 90 -0.08 5.47 18.48
C GLU A 90 1.31 4.85 18.46
N ILE A 91 1.96 4.79 17.29
CA ILE A 91 3.35 4.33 17.16
C ILE A 91 4.27 5.24 17.99
N ILE A 92 4.15 6.55 17.86
CA ILE A 92 4.95 7.54 18.59
C ILE A 92 4.78 7.37 20.11
N LYS A 93 3.55 7.22 20.60
CA LYS A 93 3.27 6.98 22.02
C LYS A 93 3.87 5.66 22.53
N ASP A 94 3.83 4.61 21.72
CA ASP A 94 4.42 3.33 22.10
C ASP A 94 5.95 3.40 22.07
N MET A 95 6.55 4.18 21.15
CA MET A 95 7.98 4.46 21.13
C MET A 95 8.44 5.23 22.36
N GLU A 96 7.70 6.25 22.79
CA GLU A 96 7.97 7.00 24.01
C GLU A 96 8.01 6.10 25.25
N LYS A 97 7.01 5.22 25.39
CA LYS A 97 7.00 4.25 26.50
C LYS A 97 8.13 3.22 26.42
N LEU A 98 8.58 2.87 25.21
CA LEU A 98 9.72 1.99 25.03
C LEU A 98 11.03 2.69 25.44
N GLU A 99 11.17 3.98 25.09
CA GLU A 99 12.26 4.83 25.50
C GLU A 99 12.33 4.97 27.04
N GLU A 100 11.18 5.22 27.69
CA GLU A 100 11.09 5.24 29.16
C GLU A 100 11.54 3.92 29.79
N ASP A 101 11.10 2.77 29.23
CA ASP A 101 11.52 1.45 29.71
C ASP A 101 13.06 1.28 29.60
N LEU A 102 13.67 1.77 28.51
CA LEU A 102 15.11 1.71 28.28
C LEU A 102 15.90 2.60 29.24
N VAL A 103 15.45 3.85 29.42
CA VAL A 103 16.05 4.79 30.39
C VAL A 103 16.00 4.19 31.81
N ASN A 104 14.90 3.55 32.17
CA ASN A 104 14.70 2.88 33.43
C ASN A 104 15.41 1.51 33.53
N LYS A 105 16.17 1.10 32.50
CA LYS A 105 16.85 -0.18 32.38
C LYS A 105 15.94 -1.39 32.61
N LYS A 106 14.69 -1.30 32.15
CA LYS A 106 13.67 -2.35 32.31
C LYS A 106 13.41 -3.03 30.98
N ILE A 107 13.85 -4.28 30.83
CA ILE A 107 13.46 -5.13 29.69
C ILE A 107 12.51 -6.21 30.20
N SER A 108 11.24 -5.90 30.20
CA SER A 108 10.17 -6.82 30.57
C SER A 108 9.61 -7.55 29.35
N SER A 109 8.77 -8.55 29.56
CA SER A 109 8.00 -9.17 28.49
C SER A 109 7.06 -8.16 27.80
N GLN A 110 6.61 -7.15 28.55
CA GLN A 110 5.76 -6.05 28.05
C GLN A 110 6.55 -5.13 27.12
N THR A 111 7.81 -4.80 27.46
CA THR A 111 8.72 -4.02 26.62
C THR A 111 8.94 -4.71 25.27
N MET A 112 9.18 -6.04 25.29
CA MET A 112 9.34 -6.85 24.08
C MET A 112 8.06 -6.92 23.25
N LYS A 113 6.90 -7.01 23.91
CA LYS A 113 5.60 -6.98 23.21
C LYS A 113 5.39 -5.63 22.54
N ARG A 114 5.65 -4.53 23.25
CA ARG A 114 5.51 -3.16 22.73
C ARG A 114 6.38 -2.96 21.49
N ASN A 115 7.63 -3.41 21.50
CA ASN A 115 8.48 -3.32 20.30
C ASN A 115 7.89 -4.07 19.11
N ARG A 116 7.33 -5.26 19.31
CA ARG A 116 6.66 -6.02 18.23
C ARG A 116 5.40 -5.33 17.73
N ASP A 117 4.63 -4.72 18.62
CA ASP A 117 3.42 -3.98 18.29
C ASP A 117 3.78 -2.72 17.45
N ILE A 118 4.84 -2.00 17.80
CA ILE A 118 5.40 -0.89 17.02
C ILE A 118 5.74 -1.36 15.61
N LEU A 119 6.52 -2.43 15.46
CA LEU A 119 6.91 -2.98 14.15
C LEU A 119 5.69 -3.39 13.30
N SER A 120 4.71 -4.04 13.92
CA SER A 120 3.47 -4.44 13.24
C SER A 120 2.68 -3.23 12.72
N ARG A 121 2.58 -2.17 13.52
CA ARG A 121 1.91 -0.93 13.13
C ARG A 121 2.68 -0.16 12.06
N MET A 122 4.02 -0.11 12.16
CA MET A 122 4.86 0.50 11.11
C MET A 122 4.70 -0.21 9.78
N LEU A 123 4.61 -1.54 9.77
CA LEU A 123 4.35 -2.31 8.57
C LEU A 123 2.97 -2.02 7.97
N LYS A 124 1.94 -1.92 8.81
CA LYS A 124 0.59 -1.53 8.36
C LYS A 124 0.57 -0.13 7.77
N ALA A 125 1.23 0.83 8.41
CA ALA A 125 1.33 2.21 7.91
C ALA A 125 2.09 2.27 6.57
N GLN A 126 3.17 1.50 6.43
CA GLN A 126 3.92 1.39 5.17
C GLN A 126 3.02 0.83 4.04
N ASN A 127 2.29 -0.26 4.30
CA ASN A 127 1.39 -0.86 3.30
C ASN A 127 0.28 0.09 2.90
N ALA A 128 -0.34 0.78 3.86
CA ALA A 128 -1.38 1.79 3.59
C ALA A 128 -0.85 2.94 2.73
N GLN A 129 0.38 3.38 2.96
CA GLN A 129 1.03 4.38 2.12
C GLN A 129 1.28 3.87 0.70
N GLU A 130 1.73 2.62 0.56
CA GLU A 130 1.92 1.99 -0.76
C GLU A 130 0.61 1.84 -1.55
N GLU A 131 -0.48 1.49 -0.89
CA GLU A 131 -1.79 1.39 -1.52
C GLU A 131 -2.28 2.76 -2.02
N ARG A 132 -2.16 3.82 -1.20
CA ARG A 132 -2.50 5.19 -1.60
C ARG A 132 -1.71 5.65 -2.83
N GLU A 133 -0.40 5.43 -2.85
CA GLU A 133 0.43 5.78 -4.01
C GLU A 133 0.03 5.01 -5.27
N LYS A 134 -0.38 3.75 -5.14
CA LYS A 134 -0.90 2.94 -6.26
C LYS A 134 -2.24 3.48 -6.77
N GLU A 135 -3.14 3.88 -5.87
CA GLU A 135 -4.43 4.48 -6.25
C GLU A 135 -4.27 5.83 -6.93
N GLU A 136 -3.38 6.69 -6.42
CA GLU A 136 -3.07 7.98 -7.06
C GLU A 136 -2.50 7.78 -8.47
N LYS A 137 -1.60 6.81 -8.66
CA LYS A 137 -1.08 6.46 -9.99
C LYS A 137 -2.19 5.96 -10.91
N ARG A 138 -3.08 5.09 -10.45
CA ARG A 138 -4.22 4.60 -11.22
C ARG A 138 -5.13 5.76 -11.65
N LYS A 139 -5.48 6.66 -10.74
CA LYS A 139 -6.28 7.85 -11.05
C LYS A 139 -5.60 8.79 -12.05
N SER A 140 -4.27 8.91 -12.01
CA SER A 140 -3.52 9.75 -12.94
C SER A 140 -3.32 9.12 -14.33
N GLU A 141 -3.36 7.79 -14.44
CA GLU A 141 -3.22 7.06 -15.71
C GLU A 141 -4.56 6.90 -16.46
N GLU A 142 -5.68 6.98 -15.74
CA GLU A 142 -7.02 6.80 -16.31
C GLU A 142 -7.43 7.87 -17.37
N PHE A 143 -6.65 8.94 -17.54
CA PHE A 143 -7.00 10.04 -18.44
C PHE A 143 -5.90 10.48 -19.43
N LYS A 144 -5.04 9.58 -19.90
CA LYS A 144 -4.07 9.87 -20.98
C LYS A 144 -4.43 9.26 -22.34
N GLY A 145 -5.61 8.72 -22.47
CA GLY A 145 -6.18 8.37 -23.77
C GLY A 145 -6.77 9.63 -24.41
N SER A 146 -6.07 10.27 -25.35
CA SER A 146 -6.78 11.08 -26.32
C SER A 146 -7.80 10.15 -26.95
N TYR A 147 -9.08 10.42 -26.73
CA TYR A 147 -10.13 9.87 -27.58
C TYR A 147 -9.88 10.48 -28.97
N GLU A 148 -9.02 9.86 -29.77
CA GLU A 148 -9.20 9.95 -31.19
C GLU A 148 -10.62 9.47 -31.40
N LYS A 149 -11.54 10.41 -31.67
CA LYS A 149 -12.79 10.11 -32.33
C LYS A 149 -12.40 9.43 -33.63
N ARG A 150 -12.29 8.09 -33.58
CA ARG A 150 -12.37 7.34 -34.83
C ARG A 150 -13.72 7.73 -35.39
N ASN A 151 -13.70 8.60 -36.40
CA ASN A 151 -14.80 8.69 -37.31
C ASN A 151 -14.88 7.30 -37.97
N ILE A 152 -15.54 6.37 -37.25
CA ILE A 152 -15.99 5.13 -37.85
C ILE A 152 -16.99 5.65 -38.89
N ASN A 153 -16.53 5.69 -40.14
CA ASN A 153 -17.40 6.02 -41.25
C ASN A 153 -18.66 5.17 -41.06
N GLU A 154 -19.79 5.84 -40.96
CA GLU A 154 -21.09 5.18 -40.74
C GLU A 154 -21.32 4.10 -41.80
N LEU A 155 -20.71 4.28 -42.97
CA LEU A 155 -20.63 3.30 -44.06
C LEU A 155 -19.87 2.02 -43.66
N GLU A 156 -18.69 2.12 -43.02
CA GLU A 156 -17.94 0.92 -42.55
C GLU A 156 -18.70 0.18 -41.46
N TYR A 157 -19.41 0.88 -40.60
CA TYR A 157 -20.23 0.25 -39.58
C TYR A 157 -21.41 -0.50 -40.21
N GLN A 158 -22.07 0.10 -41.22
CA GLN A 158 -23.16 -0.56 -41.90
C GLN A 158 -22.68 -1.73 -42.77
N GLU A 159 -21.52 -1.65 -43.38
CA GLU A 159 -20.92 -2.78 -44.12
C GLU A 159 -20.54 -3.94 -43.18
N ASN A 160 -19.96 -3.65 -42.02
CA ASN A 160 -19.64 -4.67 -41.03
C ASN A 160 -20.92 -5.31 -40.48
N LEU A 161 -21.97 -4.56 -40.24
CA LEU A 161 -23.28 -5.11 -39.86
C LEU A 161 -23.88 -6.02 -40.94
N LYS A 162 -23.80 -5.63 -42.22
CA LYS A 162 -24.25 -6.49 -43.33
C LYS A 162 -23.43 -7.78 -43.40
N LYS A 163 -22.10 -7.71 -43.31
CA LYS A 163 -21.22 -8.88 -43.30
C LYS A 163 -21.53 -9.83 -42.12
N GLN A 164 -21.83 -9.29 -40.96
CA GLN A 164 -22.24 -10.11 -39.80
C GLN A 164 -23.61 -10.76 -40.03
N GLN A 165 -24.55 -10.06 -40.62
CA GLN A 165 -25.87 -10.62 -40.97
C GLN A 165 -25.78 -11.73 -42.04
N GLU A 166 -24.92 -11.55 -43.03
CA GLU A 166 -24.67 -12.55 -44.06
C GLU A 166 -23.97 -13.79 -43.47
N PHE A 167 -23.00 -13.58 -42.59
CA PHE A 167 -22.33 -14.68 -41.89
C PHE A 167 -23.31 -15.49 -41.03
N LEU A 168 -24.23 -14.82 -40.33
CA LEU A 168 -25.28 -15.48 -39.54
C LEU A 168 -26.31 -16.20 -40.42
N ARG A 169 -26.56 -15.71 -41.66
CA ARG A 169 -27.42 -16.38 -42.63
C ARG A 169 -26.76 -17.64 -43.24
N GLN A 170 -25.47 -17.58 -43.54
CA GLN A 170 -24.73 -18.68 -44.11
C GLN A 170 -24.50 -19.82 -43.11
N ASN A 171 -24.33 -19.47 -41.83
CA ASN A 171 -24.22 -20.42 -40.72
C ASN A 171 -25.58 -20.58 -39.99
N SER A 172 -26.62 -20.94 -40.74
CA SER A 172 -27.90 -21.25 -40.11
C SER A 172 -27.79 -22.52 -39.26
N ILE A 173 -27.47 -22.33 -38.00
CA ILE A 173 -27.61 -23.38 -37.01
C ILE A 173 -29.11 -23.73 -36.99
N GLU A 174 -29.49 -24.98 -37.29
CA GLU A 174 -30.86 -25.44 -37.16
C GLU A 174 -31.25 -25.46 -35.69
N TYR A 175 -31.72 -24.32 -35.21
CA TYR A 175 -32.29 -24.24 -33.88
C TYR A 175 -33.63 -24.98 -33.85
N GLN A 176 -33.84 -25.75 -32.78
CA GLN A 176 -35.16 -26.30 -32.50
C GLN A 176 -36.24 -25.22 -32.52
N PRO A 177 -37.49 -25.53 -32.95
CA PRO A 177 -38.56 -24.52 -33.12
C PRO A 177 -38.77 -23.58 -31.95
N PHE A 178 -38.62 -24.10 -30.73
CA PHE A 178 -38.75 -23.35 -29.49
C PHE A 178 -37.71 -22.18 -29.39
N TYR A 179 -36.46 -22.42 -29.76
CA TYR A 179 -35.44 -21.40 -29.71
C TYR A 179 -35.59 -20.39 -30.83
N LYS A 180 -36.09 -20.78 -32.01
CA LYS A 180 -36.38 -19.84 -33.11
C LYS A 180 -37.44 -18.84 -32.69
N THR A 181 -38.47 -19.26 -31.99
CA THR A 181 -39.53 -18.37 -31.49
C THR A 181 -38.99 -17.40 -30.43
N LYS A 182 -38.20 -17.88 -29.48
CA LYS A 182 -37.57 -17.05 -28.43
C LYS A 182 -36.60 -15.99 -29.01
N ILE A 183 -35.82 -16.34 -30.01
CA ILE A 183 -34.89 -15.43 -30.69
C ILE A 183 -35.68 -14.35 -31.43
N ASN A 184 -36.72 -14.73 -32.17
CA ASN A 184 -37.58 -13.78 -32.87
C ASN A 184 -38.27 -12.81 -31.90
N ASP A 185 -38.82 -13.29 -30.80
CA ASP A 185 -39.45 -12.45 -29.74
C ASP A 185 -38.45 -11.45 -29.15
N TYR A 186 -37.21 -11.87 -28.93
CA TYR A 186 -36.16 -10.99 -28.41
C TYR A 186 -35.82 -9.85 -29.38
N PHE A 187 -35.65 -10.17 -30.66
CA PHE A 187 -35.32 -9.16 -31.66
C PHE A 187 -36.52 -8.25 -31.98
N PHE A 188 -37.74 -8.75 -31.94
CA PHE A 188 -38.95 -7.92 -32.10
C PHE A 188 -39.10 -6.94 -30.95
N LYS A 189 -38.95 -7.36 -29.71
CA LYS A 189 -39.00 -6.48 -28.53
C LYS A 189 -37.92 -5.40 -28.54
N LYS A 190 -36.73 -5.73 -29.02
CA LYS A 190 -35.62 -4.77 -29.10
C LYS A 190 -35.84 -3.71 -30.18
N ASN A 191 -36.50 -4.03 -31.30
CA ASN A 191 -36.79 -3.08 -32.35
C ASN A 191 -37.99 -2.17 -32.02
N THR A 192 -38.97 -2.64 -31.26
CA THR A 192 -40.14 -1.81 -30.87
C THR A 192 -39.78 -0.78 -29.78
N ASN A 193 -38.71 -0.97 -29.02
CA ASN A 193 -38.25 0.00 -28.03
C ASN A 193 -37.37 1.12 -28.65
N LYS A 194 -36.88 0.97 -29.89
CA LYS A 194 -36.11 2.01 -30.60
C LYS A 194 -36.97 3.04 -31.33
N THR A 195 -38.27 2.81 -31.47
CA THR A 195 -39.19 3.71 -32.20
C THR A 195 -40.01 4.63 -31.28
N LYS A 196 -39.67 4.70 -29.99
CA LYS A 196 -40.35 5.54 -28.99
C LYS A 196 -39.47 6.59 -28.32
N GLU A 197 -38.37 7.00 -28.97
CA GLU A 197 -37.61 8.22 -28.62
C GLU A 197 -37.62 9.20 -29.79
#